data_1a672b0eb5481f1a9df50362adb7ff4c
#
_entry.id   1a672b0eb5481f1a9df50362adb7ff4c
#
_cell.length_a   1.000
_cell.length_b   1.000
_cell.length_c   1.000
_cell.angle_alpha   90.00
_cell.angle_beta   90.00
_cell.angle_gamma   90.00
#
_symmetry.space_group_name_H-M   'P 1'
#
loop_
_entity.id
_entity.type
_entity.pdbx_description
1 polymer ?
#
loop_
_entity_poly.entity_id
_entity_poly.type
_entity_poly.pdbx_seq_one_letter_code
_entity_poly.pdbx_strand_id
1 'polypeptide(L)'
;MTHLLSRLMMIAAVSISSLSFADSLPDLKGRTILAVTENAYTPLNFVDPATGEGIGWEYDAMNEIGKRLNANIEWHLSSWDTMIQAVKQGQYDVGMDGITINEERAAQIDFTIPYMTSQQFMLVRADEDRFNDAESFAANTDLQFGAQAGTTNFYVAVYDVLDGDENNPRITLLDTFGASVQALKSGDVDSVLMDAASARGYIGANPGAFKIVGGPLGSEDFGFILAPGSDLVKPINAAIKSMKQDGTLEALNKKWFFDYNQ
;
A
#
# COMPACT_ATOMS: atom_id res chain seq x y z
N MET A 1 -60.67 -53.71 28.65
CA MET A 1 -59.76 -53.13 29.64
C MET A 1 -58.36 -53.38 29.16
N THR A 2 -57.79 -52.45 28.43
CA THR A 2 -56.44 -52.55 27.89
C THR A 2 -55.72 -51.22 28.15
N HIS A 3 -54.71 -51.26 29.05
CA HIS A 3 -53.87 -50.13 29.40
C HIS A 3 -52.82 -49.87 28.33
N LEU A 4 -52.85 -48.69 27.73
CA LEU A 4 -51.86 -48.22 26.78
C LEU A 4 -50.82 -47.40 27.58
N LEU A 5 -49.63 -47.95 27.80
CA LEU A 5 -48.49 -47.25 28.40
C LEU A 5 -47.79 -46.42 27.31
N SER A 6 -47.94 -45.08 27.39
CA SER A 6 -47.19 -44.15 26.58
C SER A 6 -45.78 -43.98 27.15
N ARG A 7 -44.76 -44.43 26.43
CA ARG A 7 -43.34 -44.15 26.72
C ARG A 7 -42.96 -42.81 26.11
N LEU A 8 -42.75 -41.82 26.94
CA LEU A 8 -42.17 -40.52 26.53
C LEU A 8 -40.65 -40.67 26.38
N MET A 9 -40.19 -40.61 25.12
CA MET A 9 -38.75 -40.66 24.81
C MET A 9 -38.22 -39.22 24.81
N MET A 10 -37.45 -38.84 25.87
CA MET A 10 -36.83 -37.54 26.04
C MET A 10 -35.52 -37.56 25.20
N ILE A 11 -35.52 -36.89 24.06
CA ILE A 11 -34.32 -36.67 23.28
C ILE A 11 -33.57 -35.47 23.89
N ALA A 12 -32.47 -35.76 24.56
CA ALA A 12 -31.52 -34.72 25.00
C ALA A 12 -30.73 -34.25 23.81
N ALA A 13 -31.03 -33.03 23.32
CA ALA A 13 -30.21 -32.37 22.32
C ALA A 13 -28.88 -31.90 22.97
N VAL A 14 -27.81 -32.63 22.72
CA VAL A 14 -26.47 -32.19 23.10
C VAL A 14 -26.04 -31.11 22.09
N SER A 15 -26.15 -29.86 22.51
CA SER A 15 -25.57 -28.71 21.76
C SER A 15 -24.06 -28.79 21.88
N ILE A 16 -23.40 -29.30 20.84
CA ILE A 16 -21.94 -29.21 20.69
C ILE A 16 -21.65 -27.76 20.34
N SER A 17 -21.32 -26.95 21.34
CA SER A 17 -20.71 -25.64 21.13
C SER A 17 -19.33 -25.88 20.50
N SER A 18 -19.18 -25.65 19.21
CA SER A 18 -17.89 -25.55 18.55
C SER A 18 -17.15 -24.35 19.13
N LEU A 19 -16.27 -24.61 20.11
CA LEU A 19 -15.24 -23.67 20.52
C LEU A 19 -14.35 -23.46 19.30
N SER A 20 -14.58 -22.38 18.56
CA SER A 20 -13.59 -21.85 17.64
C SER A 20 -12.38 -21.43 18.48
N PHE A 21 -11.35 -22.25 18.50
CA PHE A 21 -10.03 -21.79 18.91
C PHE A 21 -9.64 -20.74 17.87
N ALA A 22 -9.81 -19.47 18.17
CA ALA A 22 -9.07 -18.43 17.50
C ALA A 22 -7.59 -18.75 17.79
N ASP A 23 -6.84 -19.19 16.80
CA ASP A 23 -5.41 -19.37 16.92
C ASP A 23 -4.84 -18.07 17.50
N SER A 24 -4.25 -18.14 18.71
CA SER A 24 -3.62 -16.98 19.32
C SER A 24 -2.51 -16.49 18.40
N LEU A 25 -2.46 -15.17 18.16
CA LEU A 25 -1.37 -14.59 17.37
C LEU A 25 -0.01 -14.92 18.00
N PRO A 26 1.05 -15.09 17.18
CA PRO A 26 2.39 -15.28 17.70
C PRO A 26 2.81 -14.15 18.64
N ASP A 27 3.45 -14.49 19.76
CA ASP A 27 4.01 -13.52 20.72
C ASP A 27 5.51 -13.37 20.47
N LEU A 28 5.94 -12.19 20.02
CA LEU A 28 7.36 -11.86 19.75
C LEU A 28 8.11 -11.37 21.00
N LYS A 29 7.47 -11.40 22.18
CA LYS A 29 8.10 -11.19 23.50
C LYS A 29 8.87 -9.88 23.62
N GLY A 30 8.36 -8.82 23.04
CA GLY A 30 8.99 -7.50 23.08
C GLY A 30 10.17 -7.33 22.09
N ARG A 31 10.31 -8.22 21.09
CA ARG A 31 11.30 -8.05 20.02
C ARG A 31 11.14 -6.68 19.36
N THR A 32 12.24 -5.99 19.11
CA THR A 32 12.25 -4.80 18.27
C THR A 32 12.30 -5.21 16.80
N ILE A 33 11.44 -4.61 15.99
CA ILE A 33 11.36 -4.74 14.54
C ILE A 33 11.84 -3.42 13.93
N LEU A 34 12.90 -3.45 13.14
CA LEU A 34 13.43 -2.30 12.42
C LEU A 34 12.61 -2.10 11.15
N ALA A 35 11.73 -1.10 11.14
CA ALA A 35 10.84 -0.77 10.03
C ALA A 35 11.39 0.41 9.23
N VAL A 36 11.42 0.32 7.90
CA VAL A 36 11.95 1.36 7.01
C VAL A 36 10.94 1.81 5.97
N THR A 37 10.90 3.12 5.69
CA THR A 37 10.07 3.77 4.65
C THR A 37 10.78 4.99 4.08
N GLU A 38 10.29 5.56 2.95
CA GLU A 38 10.83 6.80 2.38
C GLU A 38 10.17 8.06 2.94
N ASN A 39 8.92 7.99 3.44
CA ASN A 39 8.12 9.15 3.85
C ASN A 39 7.76 10.13 2.71
N ALA A 40 7.54 9.61 1.51
CA ALA A 40 7.27 10.42 0.32
C ALA A 40 6.00 10.00 -0.45
N TYR A 41 5.18 9.09 0.11
CA TYR A 41 4.03 8.50 -0.58
C TYR A 41 2.71 8.70 0.18
N THR A 42 2.17 9.92 0.14
CA THR A 42 0.88 10.30 0.79
C THR A 42 -0.30 9.53 0.17
N PRO A 43 -1.24 8.99 0.97
CA PRO A 43 -1.34 8.99 2.44
C PRO A 43 -0.80 7.69 3.08
N LEU A 44 -0.02 6.88 2.36
CA LEU A 44 0.54 5.63 2.89
C LEU A 44 1.63 5.91 3.93
N ASN A 45 2.61 6.71 3.55
CA ASN A 45 3.68 7.15 4.42
C ASN A 45 4.16 8.56 3.99
N PHE A 46 4.24 9.50 4.92
CA PHE A 46 4.64 10.87 4.64
C PHE A 46 4.96 11.61 5.93
N VAL A 47 5.57 12.79 5.78
CA VAL A 47 5.88 13.67 6.92
C VAL A 47 4.67 14.53 7.23
N ASP A 48 4.20 14.52 8.48
CA ASP A 48 3.19 15.47 8.94
C ASP A 48 3.78 16.90 8.94
N PRO A 49 3.23 17.81 8.14
CA PRO A 49 3.78 19.18 8.06
C PRO A 49 3.63 19.97 9.36
N ALA A 50 2.77 19.55 10.28
CA ALA A 50 2.56 20.24 11.55
C ALA A 50 3.57 19.82 12.63
N THR A 51 3.97 18.55 12.64
CA THR A 51 4.83 17.96 13.68
C THR A 51 6.22 17.59 13.20
N GLY A 52 6.39 17.37 11.89
CA GLY A 52 7.62 16.84 11.30
C GLY A 52 7.80 15.32 11.48
N GLU A 53 6.81 14.64 12.06
CA GLU A 53 6.86 13.19 12.28
C GLU A 53 6.36 12.42 11.06
N GLY A 54 6.84 11.17 10.90
CA GLY A 54 6.32 10.24 9.90
C GLY A 54 4.95 9.71 10.30
N ILE A 55 3.97 9.84 9.42
CA ILE A 55 2.60 9.37 9.61
C ILE A 55 2.09 8.70 8.33
N GLY A 56 0.95 8.04 8.43
CA GLY A 56 0.28 7.44 7.27
C GLY A 56 -0.35 6.07 7.60
N TRP A 57 -1.00 5.54 6.59
CA TRP A 57 -1.67 4.25 6.69
C TRP A 57 -0.71 3.13 7.10
N GLU A 58 0.47 3.09 6.50
CA GLU A 58 1.47 2.03 6.75
C GLU A 58 2.08 2.16 8.16
N TYR A 59 2.28 3.39 8.65
CA TYR A 59 2.70 3.62 10.04
C TYR A 59 1.69 3.05 11.03
N ASP A 60 0.42 3.38 10.85
CA ASP A 60 -0.63 2.86 11.74
C ASP A 60 -0.79 1.35 11.63
N ALA A 61 -0.73 0.80 10.41
CA ALA A 61 -0.82 -0.64 10.18
C ALA A 61 0.32 -1.40 10.85
N MET A 62 1.57 -0.93 10.69
CA MET A 62 2.74 -1.59 11.28
C MET A 62 2.76 -1.45 12.81
N ASN A 63 2.37 -0.30 13.35
CA ASN A 63 2.23 -0.11 14.79
C ASN A 63 1.17 -1.05 15.39
N GLU A 64 0.02 -1.22 14.72
CA GLU A 64 -1.00 -2.18 15.15
C GLU A 64 -0.52 -3.64 15.02
N ILE A 65 0.26 -3.98 13.98
CA ILE A 65 0.91 -5.28 13.86
C ILE A 65 1.86 -5.51 15.05
N GLY A 66 2.71 -4.54 15.36
CA GLY A 66 3.63 -4.61 16.51
C GLY A 66 2.87 -4.85 17.82
N LYS A 67 1.80 -4.10 18.06
CA LYS A 67 0.95 -4.26 19.25
C LYS A 67 0.34 -5.67 19.34
N ARG A 68 -0.20 -6.20 18.22
CA ARG A 68 -0.81 -7.55 18.18
C ARG A 68 0.19 -8.67 18.41
N LEU A 69 1.42 -8.47 17.94
CA LEU A 69 2.50 -9.45 18.06
C LEU A 69 3.35 -9.27 19.33
N ASN A 70 3.04 -8.32 20.22
CA ASN A 70 3.88 -7.95 21.35
C ASN A 70 5.33 -7.66 20.90
N ALA A 71 5.48 -6.74 19.91
CA ALA A 71 6.75 -6.26 19.37
C ALA A 71 6.83 -4.75 19.45
N ASN A 72 8.05 -4.21 19.52
CA ASN A 72 8.32 -2.77 19.42
C ASN A 72 8.68 -2.44 17.97
N ILE A 73 8.15 -1.36 17.42
CA ILE A 73 8.52 -0.89 16.09
C ILE A 73 9.51 0.26 16.22
N GLU A 74 10.68 0.12 15.61
CA GLU A 74 11.69 1.17 15.51
C GLU A 74 11.73 1.64 14.05
N TRP A 75 11.43 2.93 13.84
CA TRP A 75 11.28 3.52 12.52
C TRP A 75 12.59 4.10 11.98
N HIS A 76 12.87 3.78 10.71
CA HIS A 76 14.01 4.26 9.96
C HIS A 76 13.57 4.84 8.62
N LEU A 77 14.40 5.71 8.06
CA LEU A 77 14.21 6.27 6.72
C LEU A 77 15.30 5.78 5.78
N SER A 78 14.90 5.51 4.55
CA SER A 78 15.78 5.19 3.43
C SER A 78 15.17 5.75 2.15
N SER A 79 16.01 6.13 1.19
CA SER A 79 15.52 6.44 -0.14
C SER A 79 14.99 5.18 -0.83
N TRP A 80 14.05 5.35 -1.76
CA TRP A 80 13.45 4.26 -2.51
C TRP A 80 14.48 3.37 -3.22
N ASP A 81 15.45 3.99 -3.90
CA ASP A 81 16.49 3.30 -4.69
C ASP A 81 17.37 2.35 -3.88
N THR A 82 17.49 2.56 -2.56
CA THR A 82 18.31 1.73 -1.66
C THR A 82 17.51 0.80 -0.76
N MET A 83 16.22 1.09 -0.53
CA MET A 83 15.38 0.42 0.46
C MET A 83 15.29 -1.10 0.25
N ILE A 84 14.96 -1.56 -0.96
CA ILE A 84 14.79 -2.99 -1.25
C ILE A 84 16.09 -3.75 -0.98
N GLN A 85 17.24 -3.19 -1.38
CA GLN A 85 18.53 -3.82 -1.14
C GLN A 85 18.93 -3.81 0.34
N ALA A 86 18.61 -2.75 1.07
CA ALA A 86 18.88 -2.67 2.51
C ALA A 86 18.07 -3.72 3.30
N VAL A 87 16.79 -3.90 2.96
CA VAL A 87 15.94 -4.97 3.55
C VAL A 87 16.46 -6.35 3.15
N LYS A 88 16.80 -6.58 1.86
CA LYS A 88 17.38 -7.85 1.38
C LYS A 88 18.63 -8.25 2.14
N GLN A 89 19.48 -7.28 2.50
CA GLN A 89 20.73 -7.48 3.23
C GLN A 89 20.53 -7.58 4.75
N GLY A 90 19.29 -7.45 5.24
CA GLY A 90 18.98 -7.52 6.67
C GLY A 90 19.41 -6.29 7.47
N GLN A 91 19.61 -5.13 6.83
CA GLN A 91 19.86 -3.87 7.54
C GLN A 91 18.59 -3.40 8.25
N TYR A 92 17.42 -3.71 7.70
CA TYR A 92 16.11 -3.53 8.29
C TYR A 92 15.32 -4.82 8.24
N ASP A 93 14.43 -5.03 9.19
CA ASP A 93 13.59 -6.22 9.28
C ASP A 93 12.42 -6.20 8.30
N VAL A 94 11.80 -5.02 8.10
CA VAL A 94 10.63 -4.83 7.25
C VAL A 94 10.70 -3.49 6.52
N GLY A 95 10.35 -3.49 5.23
CA GLY A 95 10.23 -2.28 4.41
C GLY A 95 8.80 -2.07 3.95
N MET A 96 8.41 -0.80 3.81
CA MET A 96 7.09 -0.39 3.36
C MET A 96 7.14 0.97 2.65
N ASP A 97 6.48 1.05 1.50
CA ASP A 97 6.38 2.26 0.69
C ASP A 97 5.37 2.06 -0.48
N GLY A 98 4.19 1.48 -0.19
CA GLY A 98 3.27 1.06 -1.23
C GLY A 98 3.90 0.06 -2.20
N ILE A 99 4.65 -0.93 -1.69
CA ILE A 99 5.51 -1.77 -2.52
C ILE A 99 4.67 -2.82 -3.24
N THR A 100 4.58 -2.69 -4.57
CA THR A 100 3.87 -3.64 -5.42
C THR A 100 4.54 -5.01 -5.39
N ILE A 101 3.74 -6.04 -5.13
CA ILE A 101 4.13 -7.45 -5.25
C ILE A 101 4.21 -7.80 -6.74
N ASN A 102 5.42 -8.05 -7.25
CA ASN A 102 5.64 -8.52 -8.62
C ASN A 102 6.73 -9.60 -8.65
N GLU A 103 6.83 -10.31 -9.77
CA GLU A 103 7.77 -11.45 -9.93
C GLU A 103 9.23 -11.03 -9.79
N GLU A 104 9.62 -9.88 -10.33
CA GLU A 104 10.98 -9.39 -10.28
C GLU A 104 11.43 -9.14 -8.82
N ARG A 105 10.59 -8.46 -8.03
CA ARG A 105 10.86 -8.19 -6.62
C ARG A 105 10.79 -9.47 -5.79
N ALA A 106 9.77 -10.31 -6.02
CA ALA A 106 9.60 -11.58 -5.31
C ALA A 106 10.73 -12.58 -5.54
N ALA A 107 11.49 -12.46 -6.64
CA ALA A 107 12.71 -13.24 -6.87
C ALA A 107 13.87 -12.84 -5.94
N GLN A 108 13.79 -11.71 -5.27
CA GLN A 108 14.89 -11.12 -4.50
C GLN A 108 14.60 -10.95 -3.01
N ILE A 109 13.33 -10.80 -2.65
CA ILE A 109 12.84 -10.50 -1.29
C ILE A 109 11.58 -11.31 -1.00
N ASP A 110 11.26 -11.50 0.27
CA ASP A 110 9.99 -12.06 0.69
C ASP A 110 8.96 -10.94 0.87
N PHE A 111 7.72 -11.23 0.50
CA PHE A 111 6.57 -10.37 0.74
C PHE A 111 5.64 -10.95 1.81
N THR A 112 4.96 -10.08 2.51
CA THR A 112 3.74 -10.47 3.24
C THR A 112 2.61 -10.82 2.26
N ILE A 113 1.50 -11.37 2.77
CA ILE A 113 0.25 -11.35 2.01
C ILE A 113 -0.13 -9.90 1.70
N PRO A 114 -0.86 -9.65 0.60
CA PRO A 114 -1.30 -8.29 0.27
C PRO A 114 -2.09 -7.67 1.42
N TYR A 115 -1.73 -6.46 1.82
CA TYR A 115 -2.53 -5.66 2.76
C TYR A 115 -3.54 -4.76 2.04
N MET A 116 -3.27 -4.42 0.77
CA MET A 116 -4.11 -3.56 -0.07
C MET A 116 -4.00 -3.98 -1.53
N THR A 117 -5.09 -3.78 -2.28
CA THR A 117 -5.10 -3.83 -3.75
C THR A 117 -5.47 -2.45 -4.27
N SER A 118 -4.73 -1.93 -5.22
CA SER A 118 -4.97 -0.63 -5.83
C SER A 118 -4.93 -0.69 -7.36
N GLN A 119 -5.24 0.40 -8.01
CA GLN A 119 -5.19 0.55 -9.47
C GLN A 119 -4.41 1.82 -9.81
N GLN A 120 -3.66 1.79 -10.89
CA GLN A 120 -2.89 2.92 -11.40
C GLN A 120 -3.78 3.87 -12.20
N PHE A 121 -3.60 5.17 -11.98
CA PHE A 121 -4.30 6.24 -12.68
C PHE A 121 -3.35 7.36 -13.09
N MET A 122 -3.76 8.14 -14.08
CA MET A 122 -3.09 9.37 -14.47
C MET A 122 -3.61 10.53 -13.62
N LEU A 123 -2.74 11.12 -12.78
CA LEU A 123 -3.00 12.38 -12.10
C LEU A 123 -2.51 13.53 -12.97
N VAL A 124 -3.33 14.55 -13.13
CA VAL A 124 -3.02 15.76 -13.91
C VAL A 124 -3.45 17.01 -13.13
N ARG A 125 -2.98 18.19 -13.56
CA ARG A 125 -3.52 19.46 -13.04
C ARG A 125 -5.01 19.57 -13.33
N ALA A 126 -5.74 20.27 -12.50
CA ALA A 126 -7.20 20.40 -12.61
C ALA A 126 -7.66 21.10 -13.91
N ASP A 127 -6.82 22.00 -14.44
CA ASP A 127 -7.05 22.77 -15.67
C ASP A 127 -6.49 22.10 -16.93
N GLU A 128 -5.90 20.89 -16.82
CA GLU A 128 -5.38 20.15 -17.98
C GLU A 128 -6.52 19.74 -18.94
N ASP A 129 -6.45 20.14 -20.19
CA ASP A 129 -7.45 19.87 -21.23
C ASP A 129 -6.87 19.38 -22.58
N ARG A 130 -5.53 19.24 -22.67
CA ARG A 130 -4.84 18.80 -23.90
C ARG A 130 -4.99 17.29 -24.14
N PHE A 131 -5.34 16.51 -23.12
CA PHE A 131 -5.58 15.08 -23.17
C PHE A 131 -6.52 14.65 -22.04
N ASN A 132 -7.15 13.46 -22.19
CA ASN A 132 -8.10 12.96 -21.21
C ASN A 132 -7.95 11.47 -20.88
N ASP A 133 -6.96 10.80 -21.47
CA ASP A 133 -6.60 9.39 -21.25
C ASP A 133 -5.16 9.10 -21.71
N ALA A 134 -4.70 7.86 -21.52
CA ALA A 134 -3.37 7.41 -21.88
C ALA A 134 -3.11 7.47 -23.39
N GLU A 135 -4.12 7.14 -24.22
CA GLU A 135 -4.00 7.14 -25.67
C GLU A 135 -3.78 8.57 -26.21
N SER A 136 -4.60 9.52 -25.77
CA SER A 136 -4.48 10.93 -26.14
C SER A 136 -3.22 11.59 -25.58
N PHE A 137 -2.74 11.16 -24.40
CA PHE A 137 -1.44 11.56 -23.87
C PHE A 137 -0.30 11.03 -24.76
N ALA A 138 -0.31 9.74 -25.10
CA ALA A 138 0.71 9.11 -25.93
C ALA A 138 0.81 9.78 -27.31
N ALA A 139 -0.34 10.11 -27.93
CA ALA A 139 -0.43 10.75 -29.23
C ALA A 139 0.14 12.18 -29.26
N ASN A 140 0.18 12.88 -28.14
CA ASN A 140 0.73 14.23 -28.03
C ASN A 140 2.18 14.20 -27.54
N THR A 141 3.14 14.32 -28.45
CA THR A 141 4.58 14.17 -28.18
C THR A 141 5.19 15.29 -27.34
N ASP A 142 4.47 16.40 -27.13
CA ASP A 142 4.93 17.52 -26.32
C ASP A 142 4.68 17.33 -24.80
N LEU A 143 3.89 16.31 -24.43
CA LEU A 143 3.53 16.04 -23.05
C LEU A 143 4.61 15.22 -22.32
N GLN A 144 4.80 15.51 -21.04
CA GLN A 144 5.82 14.93 -20.16
C GLN A 144 5.21 14.19 -18.98
N PHE A 145 5.75 13.00 -18.66
CA PHE A 145 5.53 12.35 -17.37
C PHE A 145 6.57 12.76 -16.33
N GLY A 146 6.15 12.93 -15.07
CA GLY A 146 7.03 12.89 -13.91
C GLY A 146 6.99 11.53 -13.27
N ALA A 147 8.14 10.94 -12.96
CA ALA A 147 8.22 9.62 -12.34
C ALA A 147 9.45 9.50 -11.41
N GLN A 148 9.39 8.55 -10.47
CA GLN A 148 10.55 8.11 -9.71
C GLN A 148 11.04 6.79 -10.28
N ALA A 149 12.34 6.69 -10.55
CA ALA A 149 12.94 5.52 -11.21
C ALA A 149 12.71 4.22 -10.38
N GLY A 150 12.50 3.10 -11.08
CA GLY A 150 12.34 1.77 -10.46
C GLY A 150 11.01 1.55 -9.74
N THR A 151 10.07 2.50 -9.81
CA THR A 151 8.72 2.34 -9.29
C THR A 151 7.82 1.64 -10.31
N THR A 152 6.74 1.00 -9.86
CA THR A 152 5.72 0.46 -10.77
C THR A 152 5.08 1.57 -11.59
N ASN A 153 4.87 2.75 -11.00
CA ASN A 153 4.37 3.93 -11.69
C ASN A 153 5.24 4.33 -12.89
N PHE A 154 6.57 4.29 -12.73
CA PHE A 154 7.52 4.52 -13.83
C PHE A 154 7.34 3.48 -14.94
N TYR A 155 7.30 2.19 -14.58
CA TYR A 155 7.18 1.13 -15.58
C TYR A 155 5.84 1.15 -16.32
N VAL A 156 4.73 1.50 -15.65
CA VAL A 156 3.43 1.71 -16.32
C VAL A 156 3.50 2.87 -17.30
N ALA A 157 4.16 3.98 -16.96
CA ALA A 157 4.38 5.08 -17.92
C ALA A 157 5.18 4.63 -19.15
N VAL A 158 6.24 3.84 -18.93
CA VAL A 158 7.11 3.32 -19.99
C VAL A 158 6.38 2.34 -20.90
N TYR A 159 5.82 1.28 -20.31
CA TYR A 159 5.38 0.10 -21.07
C TYR A 159 3.92 0.15 -21.48
N ASP A 160 3.04 0.76 -20.66
CA ASP A 160 1.61 0.79 -20.92
C ASP A 160 1.15 2.08 -21.63
N VAL A 161 2.01 3.13 -21.63
CA VAL A 161 1.66 4.42 -22.26
C VAL A 161 2.67 4.86 -23.34
N LEU A 162 3.98 4.66 -23.16
CA LEU A 162 5.03 5.26 -24.02
C LEU A 162 5.92 4.24 -24.76
N ASP A 163 5.35 3.22 -25.36
CA ASP A 163 6.02 2.31 -26.33
C ASP A 163 7.25 1.53 -25.81
N GLY A 164 7.52 1.49 -24.51
CA GLY A 164 8.48 0.58 -23.88
C GLY A 164 9.94 1.04 -23.86
N ASP A 165 10.24 2.31 -24.03
CA ASP A 165 11.61 2.85 -23.89
C ASP A 165 11.80 3.47 -22.49
N GLU A 166 12.61 2.83 -21.63
CA GLU A 166 12.94 3.34 -20.28
C GLU A 166 13.77 4.63 -20.32
N ASN A 167 14.40 4.97 -21.44
CA ASN A 167 15.12 6.21 -21.66
C ASN A 167 14.28 7.23 -22.44
N ASN A 168 12.97 7.06 -22.51
CA ASN A 168 12.09 7.95 -23.25
C ASN A 168 12.25 9.40 -22.74
N PRO A 169 12.61 10.37 -23.61
CA PRO A 169 12.84 11.75 -23.19
C PRO A 169 11.58 12.47 -22.67
N ARG A 170 10.41 11.84 -22.82
CA ARG A 170 9.14 12.31 -22.28
C ARG A 170 8.93 11.92 -20.81
N ILE A 171 9.89 11.26 -20.17
CA ILE A 171 9.84 10.91 -18.74
C ILE A 171 10.90 11.71 -18.00
N THR A 172 10.47 12.62 -17.14
CA THR A 172 11.35 13.35 -16.23
C THR A 172 11.47 12.56 -14.94
N LEU A 173 12.66 12.08 -14.62
CA LEU A 173 12.94 11.34 -13.39
C LEU A 173 13.21 12.30 -12.23
N LEU A 174 12.55 12.09 -11.12
CA LEU A 174 12.65 12.84 -9.88
C LEU A 174 13.16 11.92 -8.76
N ASP A 175 13.79 12.51 -7.75
CA ASP A 175 14.42 11.77 -6.65
C ASP A 175 13.39 11.07 -5.74
N THR A 176 12.20 11.66 -5.56
CA THR A 176 11.12 11.09 -4.75
C THR A 176 9.78 11.15 -5.47
N PHE A 177 8.86 10.29 -5.07
CA PHE A 177 7.50 10.33 -5.60
C PHE A 177 6.80 11.68 -5.33
N GLY A 178 6.97 12.22 -4.13
CA GLY A 178 6.43 13.55 -3.79
C GLY A 178 7.00 14.68 -4.67
N ALA A 179 8.27 14.58 -5.09
CA ALA A 179 8.87 15.53 -6.03
C ALA A 179 8.20 15.47 -7.41
N SER A 180 7.79 14.27 -7.88
CA SER A 180 7.04 14.12 -9.13
C SER A 180 5.69 14.85 -9.08
N VAL A 181 4.98 14.74 -7.98
CA VAL A 181 3.71 15.45 -7.77
C VAL A 181 3.92 16.97 -7.68
N GLN A 182 5.01 17.40 -7.06
CA GLN A 182 5.34 18.82 -7.02
C GLN A 182 5.70 19.39 -8.41
N ALA A 183 6.44 18.62 -9.22
CA ALA A 183 6.74 18.96 -10.61
C ALA A 183 5.46 19.05 -11.48
N LEU A 184 4.49 18.15 -11.23
CA LEU A 184 3.16 18.25 -11.86
C LEU A 184 2.44 19.54 -11.45
N LYS A 185 2.47 19.89 -10.16
CA LYS A 185 1.82 21.09 -9.64
C LYS A 185 2.41 22.38 -10.20
N SER A 186 3.74 22.44 -10.38
CA SER A 186 4.43 23.59 -10.95
C SER A 186 4.33 23.69 -12.47
N GLY A 187 3.94 22.61 -13.16
CA GLY A 187 3.82 22.58 -14.62
C GLY A 187 5.09 22.14 -15.33
N ASP A 188 6.07 21.58 -14.60
CA ASP A 188 7.30 21.05 -15.18
C ASP A 188 7.06 19.72 -15.89
N VAL A 189 6.02 19.00 -15.48
CA VAL A 189 5.49 17.80 -16.15
C VAL A 189 3.98 17.90 -16.29
N ASP A 190 3.37 17.04 -17.11
CA ASP A 190 1.95 17.12 -17.46
C ASP A 190 1.12 16.04 -16.80
N SER A 191 1.72 14.91 -16.43
CA SER A 191 1.07 13.83 -15.71
C SER A 191 2.04 13.10 -14.79
N VAL A 192 1.48 12.49 -13.74
CA VAL A 192 2.15 11.53 -12.86
C VAL A 192 1.24 10.32 -12.74
N LEU A 193 1.79 9.11 -12.89
CA LEU A 193 1.05 7.89 -12.61
C LEU A 193 1.11 7.58 -11.11
N MET A 194 -0.02 7.19 -10.55
CA MET A 194 -0.10 6.79 -9.15
C MET A 194 -1.30 5.88 -8.89
N ASP A 195 -1.24 5.17 -7.79
CA ASP A 195 -2.36 4.38 -7.31
C ASP A 195 -3.55 5.24 -6.86
N ALA A 196 -4.75 4.63 -6.86
CA ALA A 196 -6.00 5.33 -6.55
C ALA A 196 -6.03 5.93 -5.13
N ALA A 197 -5.36 5.28 -4.16
CA ALA A 197 -5.35 5.75 -2.78
C ALA A 197 -4.51 7.04 -2.67
N SER A 198 -3.31 7.04 -3.24
CA SER A 198 -2.42 8.21 -3.30
C SER A 198 -3.03 9.34 -4.10
N ALA A 199 -3.65 9.06 -5.25
CA ALA A 199 -4.35 10.09 -6.04
C ALA A 199 -5.41 10.82 -5.23
N ARG A 200 -6.23 10.10 -4.47
CA ARG A 200 -7.23 10.71 -3.58
C ARG A 200 -6.59 11.54 -2.46
N GLY A 201 -5.51 11.03 -1.87
CA GLY A 201 -4.75 11.76 -0.85
C GLY A 201 -4.22 13.10 -1.37
N TYR A 202 -3.55 13.10 -2.53
CA TYR A 202 -3.04 14.34 -3.13
C TYR A 202 -4.14 15.31 -3.57
N ILE A 203 -5.25 14.83 -4.14
CA ILE A 203 -6.41 15.66 -4.51
C ILE A 203 -7.03 16.27 -3.26
N GLY A 204 -7.22 15.49 -2.19
CA GLY A 204 -7.78 15.98 -0.92
C GLY A 204 -6.89 17.02 -0.24
N ALA A 205 -5.58 16.78 -0.18
CA ALA A 205 -4.60 17.72 0.40
C ALA A 205 -4.40 19.01 -0.43
N ASN A 206 -4.82 19.02 -1.71
CA ASN A 206 -4.67 20.14 -2.62
C ASN A 206 -5.98 20.44 -3.37
N PRO A 207 -7.04 20.91 -2.70
CA PRO A 207 -8.35 21.13 -3.31
C PRO A 207 -8.25 22.01 -4.57
N GLY A 208 -8.77 21.50 -5.70
CA GLY A 208 -8.78 22.25 -6.97
C GLY A 208 -7.45 22.26 -7.73
N ALA A 209 -6.39 21.61 -7.25
CA ALA A 209 -5.10 21.56 -7.95
C ALA A 209 -5.02 20.41 -8.95
N PHE A 210 -5.63 19.27 -8.67
CA PHE A 210 -5.47 18.03 -9.43
C PHE A 210 -6.80 17.38 -9.77
N LYS A 211 -6.78 16.54 -10.80
CA LYS A 211 -7.83 15.59 -11.17
C LYS A 211 -7.23 14.31 -11.74
N ILE A 212 -8.01 13.22 -11.72
CA ILE A 212 -7.71 11.99 -12.44
C ILE A 212 -8.30 12.09 -13.84
N VAL A 213 -7.57 11.59 -14.85
CA VAL A 213 -8.05 11.41 -16.21
C VAL A 213 -7.89 9.98 -16.68
N GLY A 214 -8.75 9.54 -17.61
CA GLY A 214 -8.77 8.19 -18.15
C GLY A 214 -9.31 7.14 -17.18
N GLY A 215 -9.21 5.89 -17.59
CA GLY A 215 -9.51 4.71 -16.79
C GLY A 215 -8.26 4.17 -16.07
N PRO A 216 -8.41 3.08 -15.28
CA PRO A 216 -7.28 2.44 -14.62
C PRO A 216 -6.34 1.79 -15.65
N LEU A 217 -5.03 1.92 -15.40
CA LEU A 217 -3.95 1.37 -16.22
C LEU A 217 -3.33 0.10 -15.62
N GLY A 218 -4.10 -0.65 -14.86
CA GLY A 218 -3.68 -1.88 -14.23
C GLY A 218 -4.17 -2.00 -12.80
N SER A 219 -3.90 -3.14 -12.19
CA SER A 219 -4.19 -3.41 -10.78
C SER A 219 -2.95 -3.99 -10.14
N GLU A 220 -2.67 -3.61 -8.90
CA GLU A 220 -1.50 -4.02 -8.16
C GLU A 220 -1.85 -4.33 -6.71
N ASP A 221 -1.15 -5.31 -6.14
CA ASP A 221 -1.24 -5.66 -4.73
C ASP A 221 -0.02 -5.12 -3.98
N PHE A 222 -0.23 -4.44 -2.86
CA PHE A 222 0.84 -3.96 -1.99
C PHE A 222 1.11 -4.93 -0.85
N GLY A 223 2.39 -5.20 -0.60
CA GLY A 223 2.87 -6.01 0.51
C GLY A 223 4.05 -5.37 1.22
N PHE A 224 4.22 -5.68 2.51
CA PHE A 224 5.46 -5.36 3.20
C PHE A 224 6.56 -6.31 2.73
N ILE A 225 7.80 -5.81 2.62
CA ILE A 225 8.95 -6.57 2.18
C ILE A 225 9.83 -6.96 3.36
N LEU A 226 10.42 -8.15 3.30
CA LEU A 226 11.33 -8.70 4.30
C LEU A 226 12.49 -9.40 3.60
N ALA A 227 13.60 -9.59 4.33
CA ALA A 227 14.71 -10.37 3.81
C ALA A 227 14.27 -11.82 3.48
N PRO A 228 14.85 -12.46 2.46
CA PRO A 228 14.54 -13.84 2.10
C PRO A 228 14.68 -14.80 3.28
N GLY A 229 13.64 -15.56 3.57
CA GLY A 229 13.60 -16.52 4.69
C GLY A 229 13.37 -15.89 6.06
N SER A 230 12.94 -14.63 6.14
CA SER A 230 12.65 -13.94 7.41
C SER A 230 11.62 -14.69 8.26
N ASP A 231 11.93 -14.89 9.54
CA ASP A 231 11.02 -15.49 10.52
C ASP A 231 9.80 -14.60 10.85
N LEU A 232 9.84 -13.31 10.46
CA LEU A 232 8.76 -12.35 10.67
C LEU A 232 7.63 -12.45 9.63
N VAL A 233 7.85 -13.08 8.47
CA VAL A 233 6.80 -13.20 7.42
C VAL A 233 5.53 -13.85 7.98
N LYS A 234 5.65 -14.97 8.68
CA LYS A 234 4.49 -15.70 9.23
C LYS A 234 3.77 -14.92 10.33
N PRO A 235 4.45 -14.38 11.35
CA PRO A 235 3.81 -13.53 12.35
C PRO A 235 3.09 -12.31 11.76
N ILE A 236 3.74 -11.56 10.88
CA ILE A 236 3.15 -10.37 10.25
C ILE A 236 1.91 -10.76 9.42
N ASN A 237 1.99 -11.86 8.65
CA ASN A 237 0.85 -12.37 7.89
C ASN A 237 -0.34 -12.78 8.80
N ALA A 238 -0.06 -13.35 9.97
CA ALA A 238 -1.11 -13.68 10.94
C ALA A 238 -1.78 -12.40 11.48
N ALA A 239 -1.00 -11.36 11.80
CA ALA A 239 -1.52 -10.08 12.23
C ALA A 239 -2.36 -9.40 11.14
N ILE A 240 -1.88 -9.34 9.88
CA ILE A 240 -2.64 -8.79 8.74
C ILE A 240 -3.97 -9.52 8.55
N LYS A 241 -3.98 -10.87 8.62
CA LYS A 241 -5.22 -11.66 8.54
C LYS A 241 -6.19 -11.31 9.66
N SER A 242 -5.69 -11.18 10.89
CA SER A 242 -6.49 -10.77 12.04
C SER A 242 -7.07 -9.36 11.85
N MET A 243 -6.28 -8.41 11.34
CA MET A 243 -6.72 -7.03 11.04
C MET A 243 -7.79 -6.99 9.92
N LYS A 244 -7.70 -7.90 8.94
CA LYS A 244 -8.75 -8.06 7.91
C LYS A 244 -10.05 -8.60 8.52
N GLN A 245 -9.94 -9.59 9.41
CA GLN A 245 -11.10 -10.28 10.00
C GLN A 245 -11.91 -9.39 10.96
N ASP A 246 -11.25 -8.53 11.71
CA ASP A 246 -11.90 -7.68 12.72
C ASP A 246 -12.23 -6.27 12.22
N GLY A 247 -11.96 -5.97 10.94
CA GLY A 247 -12.27 -4.69 10.31
C GLY A 247 -11.25 -3.58 10.57
N THR A 248 -10.12 -3.88 11.22
CA THR A 248 -9.07 -2.87 11.51
C THR A 248 -8.50 -2.27 10.23
N LEU A 249 -8.21 -3.09 9.18
CA LEU A 249 -7.72 -2.54 7.91
C LEU A 249 -8.75 -1.63 7.23
N GLU A 250 -10.04 -1.96 7.31
CA GLU A 250 -11.11 -1.10 6.79
C GLU A 250 -11.18 0.23 7.55
N ALA A 251 -11.04 0.19 8.87
CA ALA A 251 -10.99 1.41 9.69
C ALA A 251 -9.78 2.29 9.35
N LEU A 252 -8.60 1.70 9.07
CA LEU A 252 -7.42 2.43 8.61
C LEU A 252 -7.64 3.03 7.22
N ASN A 253 -8.26 2.28 6.29
CA ASN A 253 -8.62 2.79 4.98
C ASN A 253 -9.56 4.00 5.10
N LYS A 254 -10.59 3.90 5.95
CA LYS A 254 -11.49 5.02 6.20
C LYS A 254 -10.74 6.23 6.75
N LYS A 255 -9.90 6.04 7.77
CA LYS A 255 -9.12 7.11 8.40
C LYS A 255 -8.27 7.86 7.37
N TRP A 256 -7.48 7.15 6.56
CA TRP A 256 -6.44 7.74 5.75
C TRP A 256 -6.88 8.16 4.34
N PHE A 257 -7.85 7.44 3.74
CA PHE A 257 -8.28 7.71 2.35
C PHE A 257 -9.58 8.51 2.26
N PHE A 258 -10.32 8.67 3.37
CA PHE A 258 -11.58 9.39 3.37
C PHE A 258 -11.64 10.50 4.41
N ASP A 259 -11.18 10.27 5.64
CA ASP A 259 -11.38 11.20 6.76
C ASP A 259 -10.19 12.16 6.95
N TYR A 260 -8.96 11.76 6.60
CA TYR A 260 -7.73 12.52 6.87
C TYR A 260 -7.68 13.90 6.21
N ASN A 261 -8.36 14.09 5.10
CA ASN A 261 -8.35 15.33 4.31
C ASN A 261 -9.56 16.24 4.58
N GLN A 262 -10.21 16.08 5.72
CA GLN A 262 -11.35 16.92 6.11
C GLN A 262 -10.95 18.01 7.09
#